data_b06c8ae92440a928784905fd637e5217
#
_entry.id   b06c8ae92440a928784905fd637e5217
#
_cell.length_a   1.000
_cell.length_b   1.000
_cell.length_c   1.000
_cell.angle_alpha   90.00
_cell.angle_beta   90.00
_cell.angle_gamma   90.00
#
_symmetry.space_group_name_H-M   'P 1'
#
loop_
_entity.id
_entity.type
_entity.pdbx_description
1 polymer ?
#
loop_
_entity_poly.entity_id
_entity_poly.type
_entity_poly.pdbx_seq_one_letter_code
_entity_poly.pdbx_strand_id
1 'polypeptide(L)'
;MDVALDKNTTDNQLQATMALGGATIQVDNEMDGDNLETSNQTVGIKGSYGTMSYGLGWQADGDLGFSIGTNLGGIGLTISRVNAGSDYSMGLGATVDLGGGMTLNASNAQNSDGLTDKSLTYSAVTSDMDAFADGKTITDAFAIKAVHKSISTVGLSYAAGGTSVGITYQEKAGTSSGGDNLIASGSMAMSPTITLTGSYNKDSALTTIGASGPLGSAGTLSATMTSTGSSALTASFKF
;
A
#
# COMPACT_ATOMS: atom_id res chain seq x y z
N MET A 1 24.04 -14.90 8.19
CA MET A 1 23.20 -14.70 9.38
C MET A 1 23.59 -13.36 9.94
N ASP A 2 22.68 -12.44 9.97
CA ASP A 2 22.88 -11.12 10.54
C ASP A 2 22.01 -11.01 11.78
N VAL A 3 22.55 -10.47 12.86
CA VAL A 3 21.85 -10.24 14.12
C VAL A 3 21.99 -8.76 14.45
N ALA A 4 20.88 -8.07 14.58
CA ALA A 4 20.83 -6.68 14.99
C ALA A 4 20.12 -6.55 16.34
N LEU A 5 20.67 -5.72 17.22
CA LEU A 5 20.04 -5.29 18.45
C LEU A 5 19.63 -3.83 18.26
N ASP A 6 18.35 -3.55 18.29
CA ASP A 6 17.85 -2.18 18.36
C ASP A 6 17.41 -1.89 19.80
N LYS A 7 18.00 -0.88 20.40
CA LYS A 7 17.66 -0.42 21.73
C LYS A 7 16.80 0.81 21.64
N ASN A 8 15.51 0.63 21.70
CA ASN A 8 14.58 1.74 21.88
C ASN A 8 14.39 2.02 23.39
N THR A 9 13.95 3.23 23.73
CA THR A 9 13.87 3.70 25.14
C THR A 9 12.79 2.98 25.96
N THR A 10 11.93 2.19 25.36
CA THR A 10 10.83 1.46 26.00
C THR A 10 10.88 -0.05 25.76
N ASP A 11 11.37 -0.52 24.60
CA ASP A 11 11.38 -1.93 24.24
C ASP A 11 12.72 -2.28 23.61
N ASN A 12 13.29 -3.40 24.01
CA ASN A 12 14.49 -3.94 23.38
C ASN A 12 14.04 -4.93 22.27
N GLN A 13 14.56 -4.77 21.08
CA GLN A 13 14.25 -5.63 19.95
C GLN A 13 15.49 -6.41 19.53
N LEU A 14 15.39 -7.74 19.46
CA LEU A 14 16.40 -8.61 18.92
C LEU A 14 15.93 -9.17 17.58
N GLN A 15 16.59 -8.79 16.51
CA GLN A 15 16.29 -9.25 15.17
C GLN A 15 17.40 -10.16 14.64
N ALA A 16 17.02 -11.30 14.09
CA ALA A 16 17.92 -12.22 13.40
C ALA A 16 17.42 -12.50 11.99
N THR A 17 18.32 -12.39 11.01
CA THR A 17 18.01 -12.63 9.59
C THR A 17 18.91 -13.73 9.03
N MET A 18 18.34 -14.67 8.31
CA MET A 18 19.04 -15.77 7.66
C MET A 18 18.55 -15.95 6.22
N ALA A 19 19.47 -16.03 5.27
CA ALA A 19 19.17 -16.39 3.88
C ALA A 19 19.36 -17.91 3.69
N LEU A 20 18.38 -18.56 3.08
CA LEU A 20 18.38 -20.01 2.82
C LEU A 20 17.74 -20.32 1.45
N GLY A 21 18.55 -20.71 0.46
CA GLY A 21 18.05 -21.25 -0.81
C GLY A 21 17.10 -20.37 -1.59
N GLY A 22 17.27 -19.04 -1.58
CA GLY A 22 16.37 -18.07 -2.24
C GLY A 22 15.23 -17.57 -1.36
N ALA A 23 15.13 -18.06 -0.12
CA ALA A 23 14.28 -17.52 0.91
C ALA A 23 15.07 -16.71 1.94
N THR A 24 14.43 -15.74 2.54
CA THR A 24 14.92 -15.00 3.72
C THR A 24 14.00 -15.33 4.89
N ILE A 25 14.59 -15.77 6.00
CA ILE A 25 13.89 -16.00 7.26
C ILE A 25 14.33 -14.90 8.21
N GLN A 26 13.38 -14.27 8.86
CA GLN A 26 13.61 -13.24 9.86
C GLN A 26 12.84 -13.57 11.13
N VAL A 27 13.51 -13.43 12.26
CA VAL A 27 12.92 -13.59 13.58
C VAL A 27 13.09 -12.27 14.31
N ASP A 28 12.02 -11.79 14.87
CA ASP A 28 11.99 -10.60 15.70
C ASP A 28 11.46 -10.97 17.09
N ASN A 29 12.21 -10.60 18.11
CA ASN A 29 11.81 -10.75 19.51
C ASN A 29 11.71 -9.35 20.13
N GLU A 30 10.53 -8.96 20.52
CA GLU A 30 10.32 -7.83 21.42
C GLU A 30 10.52 -8.29 22.87
N MET A 31 11.32 -7.55 23.61
CA MET A 31 11.60 -7.80 25.02
C MET A 31 11.16 -6.60 25.85
N ASP A 32 10.47 -6.85 26.95
CA ASP A 32 10.13 -5.80 27.91
C ASP A 32 11.42 -5.15 28.46
N GLY A 33 11.48 -3.83 28.42
CA GLY A 33 12.70 -3.06 28.66
C GLY A 33 13.33 -3.27 30.04
N ASP A 34 12.54 -3.65 31.04
CA ASP A 34 12.99 -3.76 32.42
C ASP A 34 13.41 -5.18 32.81
N ASN A 35 12.84 -6.23 32.23
CA ASN A 35 13.02 -7.61 32.64
C ASN A 35 13.67 -8.53 31.61
N LEU A 36 13.89 -8.07 30.38
CA LEU A 36 14.35 -8.89 29.24
C LEU A 36 13.46 -10.13 28.97
N GLU A 37 12.22 -10.11 29.42
CA GLU A 37 11.24 -11.11 29.09
C GLU A 37 10.72 -10.88 27.67
N THR A 38 10.56 -11.93 26.89
CA THR A 38 10.00 -11.83 25.54
C THR A 38 8.55 -11.41 25.65
N SER A 39 8.23 -10.20 25.22
CA SER A 39 6.85 -9.69 25.17
C SER A 39 6.12 -10.19 23.92
N ASN A 40 6.85 -10.30 22.80
CA ASN A 40 6.31 -10.85 21.56
C ASN A 40 7.41 -11.46 20.69
N GLN A 41 7.05 -12.45 19.89
CA GLN A 41 7.94 -13.06 18.91
C GLN A 41 7.24 -13.17 17.57
N THR A 42 7.89 -12.66 16.52
CA THR A 42 7.41 -12.76 15.13
C THR A 42 8.44 -13.49 14.27
N VAL A 43 7.98 -14.40 13.44
CA VAL A 43 8.78 -15.10 12.44
C VAL A 43 8.22 -14.78 11.07
N GLY A 44 9.06 -14.22 10.21
CA GLY A 44 8.76 -13.93 8.81
C GLY A 44 9.58 -14.81 7.88
N ILE A 45 8.97 -15.23 6.78
CA ILE A 45 9.65 -15.95 5.69
C ILE A 45 9.20 -15.32 4.38
N LYS A 46 10.13 -14.90 3.55
CA LYS A 46 9.83 -14.42 2.20
C LYS A 46 10.81 -14.97 1.18
N GLY A 47 10.35 -15.11 -0.03
CA GLY A 47 11.17 -15.62 -1.11
C GLY A 47 10.48 -15.62 -2.46
N SER A 48 11.15 -16.19 -3.44
CA SER A 48 10.60 -16.37 -4.78
C SER A 48 10.99 -17.73 -5.35
N TYR A 49 10.12 -18.26 -6.19
CA TYR A 49 10.37 -19.48 -6.98
C TYR A 49 9.79 -19.31 -8.39
N GLY A 50 10.64 -19.26 -9.39
CA GLY A 50 10.25 -18.94 -10.75
C GLY A 50 9.65 -17.53 -10.84
N THR A 51 8.43 -17.43 -11.34
CA THR A 51 7.66 -16.17 -11.42
C THR A 51 6.81 -15.90 -10.19
N MET A 52 6.83 -16.79 -9.20
CA MET A 52 6.05 -16.69 -7.98
C MET A 52 6.89 -16.06 -6.85
N SER A 53 6.34 -15.08 -6.17
CA SER A 53 6.81 -14.56 -4.89
C SER A 53 5.91 -15.06 -3.77
N TYR A 54 6.46 -15.22 -2.58
CA TYR A 54 5.69 -15.61 -1.41
C TYR A 54 6.22 -14.93 -0.15
N GLY A 55 5.33 -14.73 0.79
CA GLY A 55 5.60 -14.28 2.14
C GLY A 55 4.73 -15.04 3.14
N LEU A 56 5.30 -15.37 4.28
CA LEU A 56 4.61 -15.98 5.43
C LEU A 56 5.03 -15.22 6.67
N GLY A 57 4.10 -14.96 7.57
CA GLY A 57 4.36 -14.37 8.88
C GLY A 57 3.61 -15.14 9.95
N TRP A 58 4.24 -15.29 11.10
CA TRP A 58 3.64 -15.90 12.29
C TRP A 58 4.08 -15.13 13.52
N GLN A 59 3.18 -14.97 14.48
CA GLN A 59 3.39 -14.31 15.74
C GLN A 59 3.00 -15.22 16.90
N ALA A 60 3.66 -15.11 18.03
CA ALA A 60 3.52 -16.04 19.15
C ALA A 60 2.13 -16.03 19.81
N ASP A 61 1.36 -14.95 19.65
CA ASP A 61 -0.04 -14.84 20.08
C ASP A 61 -1.02 -15.62 19.18
N GLY A 62 -0.54 -16.20 18.08
CA GLY A 62 -1.30 -17.01 17.15
C GLY A 62 -1.67 -16.31 15.84
N ASP A 63 -1.24 -15.08 15.65
CA ASP A 63 -1.47 -14.36 14.40
C ASP A 63 -0.67 -14.98 13.26
N LEU A 64 -1.30 -15.07 12.10
CA LEU A 64 -0.74 -15.72 10.92
C LEU A 64 -1.09 -14.93 9.65
N GLY A 65 -0.11 -14.77 8.77
CA GLY A 65 -0.36 -14.14 7.48
C GLY A 65 0.38 -14.82 6.34
N PHE A 66 -0.11 -14.61 5.13
CA PHE A 66 0.57 -15.01 3.92
C PHE A 66 0.34 -14.03 2.77
N SER A 67 1.30 -13.97 1.86
CA SER A 67 1.16 -13.33 0.55
C SER A 67 1.69 -14.25 -0.55
N ILE A 68 1.04 -14.24 -1.70
CA ILE A 68 1.49 -14.95 -2.90
C ILE A 68 1.28 -14.01 -4.08
N GLY A 69 2.36 -13.77 -4.83
CA GLY A 69 2.33 -13.01 -6.08
C GLY A 69 2.86 -13.85 -7.22
N THR A 70 2.33 -13.67 -8.42
CA THR A 70 2.85 -14.32 -9.62
C THR A 70 2.59 -13.48 -10.87
N ASN A 71 3.39 -13.70 -11.90
CA ASN A 71 3.14 -13.13 -13.22
C ASN A 71 3.01 -14.27 -14.23
N LEU A 72 1.86 -14.37 -14.87
CA LEU A 72 1.51 -15.40 -15.84
C LEU A 72 1.17 -14.75 -17.18
N GLY A 73 2.11 -14.72 -18.11
CA GLY A 73 1.85 -14.24 -19.47
C GLY A 73 1.43 -12.75 -19.56
N GLY A 74 2.00 -11.89 -18.71
CA GLY A 74 1.66 -10.47 -18.67
C GLY A 74 0.51 -10.13 -17.71
N ILE A 75 -0.04 -11.14 -17.00
CA ILE A 75 -1.03 -10.95 -15.95
C ILE A 75 -0.34 -11.11 -14.60
N GLY A 76 -0.20 -10.02 -13.85
CA GLY A 76 0.23 -10.02 -12.45
C GLY A 76 -0.96 -10.36 -11.55
N LEU A 77 -0.79 -11.32 -10.66
CA LEU A 77 -1.78 -11.70 -9.65
C LEU A 77 -1.13 -11.65 -8.27
N THR A 78 -1.85 -11.13 -7.29
CA THR A 78 -1.39 -11.13 -5.89
C THR A 78 -2.56 -11.41 -4.97
N ILE A 79 -2.33 -12.23 -3.97
CA ILE A 79 -3.23 -12.45 -2.85
C ILE A 79 -2.44 -12.29 -1.55
N SER A 80 -3.02 -11.58 -0.59
CA SER A 80 -2.45 -11.40 0.74
C SER A 80 -3.54 -11.56 1.79
N ARG A 81 -3.22 -12.19 2.91
CA ARG A 81 -4.15 -12.32 4.03
C ARG A 81 -3.38 -12.34 5.34
N VAL A 82 -3.93 -11.64 6.33
CA VAL A 82 -3.49 -11.67 7.72
C VAL A 82 -4.69 -12.04 8.58
N ASN A 83 -4.50 -12.94 9.51
CA ASN A 83 -5.45 -13.27 10.57
C ASN A 83 -4.84 -12.80 11.90
N ALA A 84 -5.66 -12.11 12.69
CA ALA A 84 -5.31 -11.65 14.04
C ALA A 84 -6.46 -12.08 14.99
N GLY A 85 -6.21 -13.12 15.77
CA GLY A 85 -7.24 -13.75 16.57
C GLY A 85 -8.43 -14.26 15.73
N SER A 86 -9.62 -13.72 15.97
CA SER A 86 -10.84 -14.01 15.17
C SER A 86 -10.97 -13.17 13.91
N ASP A 87 -10.15 -12.18 13.77
CA ASP A 87 -10.28 -11.16 12.74
C ASP A 87 -9.32 -11.39 11.57
N TYR A 88 -9.65 -10.84 10.41
CA TYR A 88 -8.78 -10.94 9.24
C TYR A 88 -8.83 -9.71 8.35
N SER A 89 -7.76 -9.50 7.61
CA SER A 89 -7.67 -8.61 6.47
C SER A 89 -7.18 -9.38 5.24
N MET A 90 -7.79 -9.17 4.09
CA MET A 90 -7.44 -9.86 2.85
C MET A 90 -7.41 -8.89 1.68
N GLY A 91 -6.39 -9.02 0.83
CA GLY A 91 -6.26 -8.30 -0.43
C GLY A 91 -6.08 -9.26 -1.61
N LEU A 92 -6.80 -9.01 -2.70
CA LEU A 92 -6.64 -9.69 -3.98
C LEU A 92 -6.43 -8.64 -5.06
N GLY A 93 -5.38 -8.78 -5.86
CA GLY A 93 -5.07 -7.85 -6.95
C GLY A 93 -4.74 -8.57 -8.25
N ALA A 94 -5.11 -7.95 -9.36
CA ALA A 94 -4.74 -8.36 -10.70
C ALA A 94 -4.31 -7.14 -11.51
N THR A 95 -3.27 -7.29 -12.31
CA THR A 95 -2.76 -6.26 -13.22
C THR A 95 -2.52 -6.89 -14.58
N VAL A 96 -3.01 -6.27 -15.64
CA VAL A 96 -2.84 -6.73 -17.01
C VAL A 96 -2.21 -5.61 -17.83
N ASP A 97 -1.05 -5.87 -18.42
CA ASP A 97 -0.47 -4.97 -19.43
C ASP A 97 -1.18 -5.25 -20.77
N LEU A 98 -1.91 -4.25 -21.24
CA LEU A 98 -2.62 -4.32 -22.52
C LEU A 98 -1.76 -3.87 -23.71
N GLY A 99 -0.51 -3.46 -23.43
CA GLY A 99 0.39 -2.90 -24.44
C GLY A 99 0.11 -1.42 -24.74
N GLY A 100 1.03 -0.79 -25.49
CA GLY A 100 0.88 0.61 -25.88
C GLY A 100 0.82 1.63 -24.73
N GLY A 101 1.31 1.23 -23.53
CA GLY A 101 1.24 2.05 -22.32
C GLY A 101 -0.08 1.94 -21.56
N MET A 102 -0.96 1.02 -21.94
CA MET A 102 -2.22 0.77 -21.24
C MET A 102 -2.10 -0.36 -20.22
N THR A 103 -2.66 -0.16 -19.03
CA THR A 103 -2.71 -1.15 -17.95
C THR A 103 -4.11 -1.21 -17.35
N LEU A 104 -4.64 -2.41 -17.23
CA LEU A 104 -5.86 -2.69 -16.49
C LEU A 104 -5.50 -3.22 -15.11
N ASN A 105 -6.11 -2.66 -14.08
CA ASN A 105 -5.95 -3.09 -12.69
C ASN A 105 -7.31 -3.45 -12.11
N ALA A 106 -7.36 -4.53 -11.36
CA ALA A 106 -8.51 -4.90 -10.56
C ALA A 106 -8.04 -5.31 -9.17
N SER A 107 -8.75 -4.91 -8.12
CA SER A 107 -8.42 -5.32 -6.77
C SER A 107 -9.66 -5.40 -5.90
N ASN A 108 -9.55 -6.22 -4.86
CA ASN A 108 -10.52 -6.29 -3.78
C ASN A 108 -9.75 -6.31 -2.46
N ALA A 109 -10.21 -5.52 -1.51
CA ALA A 109 -9.75 -5.55 -0.13
C ALA A 109 -10.94 -5.86 0.77
N GLN A 110 -10.76 -6.72 1.76
CA GLN A 110 -11.80 -7.14 2.69
C GLN A 110 -11.25 -7.19 4.10
N ASN A 111 -12.06 -6.81 5.07
CA ASN A 111 -11.82 -7.01 6.49
C ASN A 111 -12.98 -7.76 7.12
N SER A 112 -12.72 -8.47 8.21
CA SER A 112 -13.79 -9.01 9.06
C SER A 112 -14.59 -7.89 9.73
N ASP A 113 -15.78 -8.26 10.25
CA ASP A 113 -16.63 -7.32 10.94
C ASP A 113 -15.93 -6.67 12.14
N GLY A 114 -16.03 -5.36 12.22
CA GLY A 114 -15.50 -4.59 13.34
C GLY A 114 -14.05 -4.22 13.25
N LEU A 115 -13.31 -4.71 12.26
CA LEU A 115 -11.96 -4.27 12.00
C LEU A 115 -11.91 -2.98 11.25
N THR A 116 -10.83 -2.38 11.46
CA THR A 116 -10.61 -1.06 11.10
C THR A 116 -9.31 -0.93 10.50
N ASP A 117 -9.18 -0.10 9.62
CA ASP A 117 -7.92 0.41 9.24
C ASP A 117 -7.99 1.84 8.78
N LYS A 118 -6.83 2.46 8.77
CA LYS A 118 -6.58 3.82 8.30
C LYS A 118 -7.11 4.07 6.90
N SER A 119 -7.03 3.09 6.03
CA SER A 119 -7.75 3.01 4.76
C SER A 119 -7.74 1.57 4.27
N LEU A 120 -8.90 0.94 4.20
CA LEU A 120 -9.00 -0.37 3.58
C LEU A 120 -8.73 -0.25 2.08
N THR A 121 -7.50 -0.54 1.69
CA THR A 121 -7.09 -0.62 0.29
C THR A 121 -6.30 -1.89 0.05
N TYR A 122 -6.32 -2.40 -1.16
CA TYR A 122 -5.49 -3.53 -1.54
C TYR A 122 -4.01 -3.32 -1.21
N SER A 123 -3.49 -2.13 -1.50
CA SER A 123 -2.09 -1.80 -1.22
C SER A 123 -1.76 -1.73 0.28
N ALA A 124 -2.69 -1.29 1.12
CA ALA A 124 -2.51 -1.31 2.56
C ALA A 124 -2.40 -2.75 3.08
N VAL A 125 -3.33 -3.63 2.72
CA VAL A 125 -3.30 -5.06 3.11
C VAL A 125 -2.01 -5.73 2.64
N THR A 126 -1.55 -5.46 1.42
CA THR A 126 -0.30 -6.03 0.90
C THR A 126 0.91 -5.51 1.67
N SER A 127 0.95 -4.22 1.98
CA SER A 127 2.05 -3.60 2.73
C SER A 127 2.15 -4.13 4.16
N ASP A 128 1.01 -4.33 4.83
CA ASP A 128 0.97 -4.93 6.17
C ASP A 128 1.47 -6.37 6.13
N MET A 129 1.07 -7.14 5.11
CA MET A 129 1.55 -8.50 4.92
C MET A 129 3.05 -8.57 4.62
N ASP A 130 3.57 -7.66 3.79
CA ASP A 130 5.00 -7.58 3.49
C ASP A 130 5.81 -7.27 4.76
N ALA A 131 5.34 -6.37 5.61
CA ALA A 131 5.97 -6.08 6.89
C ALA A 131 5.96 -7.30 7.82
N PHE A 132 4.85 -8.05 7.85
CA PHE A 132 4.73 -9.26 8.64
C PHE A 132 5.63 -10.39 8.13
N ALA A 133 5.75 -10.56 6.81
CA ALA A 133 6.70 -11.49 6.21
C ALA A 133 8.17 -11.09 6.44
N ASP A 134 8.44 -9.84 6.78
CA ASP A 134 9.74 -9.36 7.25
C ASP A 134 9.97 -9.60 8.76
N GLY A 135 9.11 -10.35 9.44
CA GLY A 135 9.24 -10.69 10.86
C GLY A 135 8.94 -9.51 11.79
N LYS A 136 8.18 -8.52 11.33
CA LYS A 136 7.77 -7.38 12.16
C LYS A 136 6.43 -7.65 12.83
N THR A 137 6.29 -7.18 14.05
CA THR A 137 5.04 -7.26 14.80
C THR A 137 3.92 -6.49 14.09
N ILE A 138 2.74 -7.08 13.98
CA ILE A 138 1.54 -6.40 13.48
C ILE A 138 0.91 -5.65 14.66
N THR A 139 1.39 -4.47 14.95
CA THR A 139 0.88 -3.69 16.08
C THR A 139 -0.35 -2.86 15.77
N ASP A 140 -0.58 -2.49 14.53
CA ASP A 140 -1.56 -1.45 14.20
C ASP A 140 -2.50 -1.77 13.03
N ALA A 141 -2.33 -2.89 12.34
CA ALA A 141 -3.15 -3.22 11.18
C ALA A 141 -4.66 -3.31 11.51
N PHE A 142 -4.97 -3.52 12.79
CA PHE A 142 -6.33 -3.77 13.26
C PHE A 142 -6.83 -2.79 14.33
N ALA A 143 -6.10 -1.72 14.61
CA ALA A 143 -6.40 -0.83 15.74
C ALA A 143 -7.55 0.16 15.50
N ILE A 144 -7.98 0.34 14.26
CA ILE A 144 -8.98 1.36 13.89
C ILE A 144 -10.13 0.69 13.13
N LYS A 145 -11.42 0.98 13.39
CA LYS A 145 -12.60 0.37 12.74
C LYS A 145 -12.75 0.75 11.27
N ALA A 146 -12.70 -0.19 10.36
CA ALA A 146 -12.89 0.04 8.95
C ALA A 146 -14.25 0.70 8.69
N VAL A 147 -14.22 1.75 7.90
CA VAL A 147 -15.44 2.39 7.43
C VAL A 147 -16.19 1.46 6.48
N HIS A 148 -15.49 0.53 5.82
CA HIS A 148 -16.05 -0.43 4.87
C HIS A 148 -15.58 -1.86 5.17
N LYS A 149 -16.47 -2.84 4.94
CA LYS A 149 -16.12 -4.27 4.99
C LYS A 149 -15.34 -4.72 3.78
N SER A 150 -15.64 -4.13 2.62
CA SER A 150 -14.89 -4.40 1.40
C SER A 150 -14.84 -3.19 0.48
N ILE A 151 -13.76 -3.10 -0.27
CA ILE A 151 -13.59 -2.16 -1.38
C ILE A 151 -13.13 -2.94 -2.61
N SER A 152 -13.95 -2.96 -3.65
CA SER A 152 -13.58 -3.48 -4.97
C SER A 152 -13.19 -2.33 -5.87
N THR A 153 -12.11 -2.49 -6.62
CA THR A 153 -11.59 -1.44 -7.49
C THR A 153 -11.31 -2.01 -8.88
N VAL A 154 -11.72 -1.30 -9.92
CA VAL A 154 -11.30 -1.56 -11.30
C VAL A 154 -10.78 -0.26 -11.89
N GLY A 155 -9.59 -0.29 -12.47
CA GLY A 155 -8.95 0.88 -13.03
C GLY A 155 -8.32 0.60 -14.38
N LEU A 156 -8.41 1.56 -15.29
CA LEU A 156 -7.69 1.60 -16.54
C LEU A 156 -6.76 2.80 -16.53
N SER A 157 -5.49 2.58 -16.83
CA SER A 157 -4.52 3.65 -16.96
C SER A 157 -3.80 3.58 -18.31
N TYR A 158 -3.37 4.75 -18.76
CA TYR A 158 -2.55 4.93 -19.95
C TYR A 158 -1.39 5.87 -19.62
N ALA A 159 -0.20 5.51 -20.07
CA ALA A 159 0.97 6.36 -19.91
C ALA A 159 1.88 6.23 -21.14
N ALA A 160 2.03 7.30 -21.89
CA ALA A 160 2.95 7.39 -23.02
C ALA A 160 3.29 8.85 -23.34
N GLY A 161 4.49 9.10 -23.87
CA GLY A 161 4.88 10.41 -24.40
C GLY A 161 4.77 11.59 -23.43
N GLY A 162 4.97 11.36 -22.13
CA GLY A 162 4.82 12.40 -21.10
C GLY A 162 3.36 12.69 -20.70
N THR A 163 2.42 11.91 -21.22
CA THR A 163 1.00 11.98 -20.85
C THR A 163 0.60 10.76 -20.04
N SER A 164 -0.16 10.94 -18.98
CA SER A 164 -0.81 9.87 -18.26
C SER A 164 -2.30 10.19 -18.05
N VAL A 165 -3.14 9.17 -18.13
CA VAL A 165 -4.57 9.25 -17.81
C VAL A 165 -4.96 7.99 -17.07
N GLY A 166 -5.75 8.11 -16.02
CA GLY A 166 -6.29 6.99 -15.26
C GLY A 166 -7.75 7.22 -14.93
N ILE A 167 -8.54 6.17 -15.02
CA ILE A 167 -9.92 6.11 -14.56
C ILE A 167 -10.04 4.92 -13.63
N THR A 168 -10.56 5.14 -12.43
CA THR A 168 -10.75 4.10 -11.43
C THR A 168 -12.17 4.15 -10.90
N TYR A 169 -12.83 3.02 -10.95
CA TYR A 169 -14.13 2.81 -10.32
C TYR A 169 -13.92 1.99 -9.04
N GLN A 170 -14.59 2.41 -7.97
CA GLN A 170 -14.55 1.73 -6.67
C GLN A 170 -15.98 1.45 -6.20
N GLU A 171 -16.22 0.24 -5.74
CA GLU A 171 -17.42 -0.14 -5.02
C GLU A 171 -17.06 -0.41 -3.56
N LYS A 172 -17.77 0.25 -2.64
CA LYS A 172 -17.56 0.16 -1.20
C LYS A 172 -18.78 -0.47 -0.56
N ALA A 173 -18.59 -1.54 0.18
CA ALA A 173 -19.68 -2.29 0.80
C ALA A 173 -19.52 -2.40 2.32
N GLY A 174 -20.64 -2.55 3.02
CA GLY A 174 -20.70 -2.99 4.41
C GLY A 174 -20.81 -1.91 5.48
N THR A 175 -21.00 -0.63 5.10
CA THR A 175 -21.31 0.44 6.06
C THR A 175 -22.39 1.38 5.53
N SER A 176 -22.92 2.25 6.41
CA SER A 176 -23.91 3.27 6.03
C SER A 176 -23.43 4.31 5.04
N SER A 177 -22.14 4.41 4.83
CA SER A 177 -21.49 5.28 3.83
C SER A 177 -20.99 4.50 2.60
N GLY A 178 -21.47 3.27 2.41
CA GLY A 178 -21.21 2.49 1.20
C GLY A 178 -21.70 3.23 -0.04
N GLY A 179 -21.06 3.01 -1.17
CA GLY A 179 -21.41 3.61 -2.44
C GLY A 179 -20.30 3.48 -3.46
N ASP A 180 -20.61 3.92 -4.66
CA ASP A 180 -19.68 3.86 -5.76
C ASP A 180 -18.92 5.16 -5.89
N ASN A 181 -17.62 5.07 -6.08
CA ASN A 181 -16.79 6.23 -6.41
C ASN A 181 -16.16 6.09 -7.81
N LEU A 182 -16.12 7.18 -8.53
CA LEU A 182 -15.37 7.30 -9.77
C LEU A 182 -14.26 8.34 -9.60
N ILE A 183 -13.03 7.91 -9.80
CA ILE A 183 -11.86 8.76 -9.76
C ILE A 183 -11.26 8.82 -11.16
N ALA A 184 -11.09 10.00 -11.70
CA ALA A 184 -10.35 10.22 -12.93
C ALA A 184 -9.16 11.13 -12.63
N SER A 185 -8.02 10.84 -13.23
CA SER A 185 -6.82 11.68 -13.09
C SER A 185 -6.00 11.66 -14.36
N GLY A 186 -5.23 12.71 -14.57
CA GLY A 186 -4.31 12.77 -15.69
C GLY A 186 -3.22 13.81 -15.48
N SER A 187 -2.13 13.61 -16.19
CA SER A 187 -1.05 14.57 -16.29
C SER A 187 -0.55 14.66 -17.71
N MET A 188 -0.06 15.83 -18.10
CA MET A 188 0.50 16.08 -19.42
C MET A 188 1.69 17.02 -19.30
N ALA A 189 2.82 16.60 -19.87
CA ALA A 189 3.97 17.48 -20.05
C ALA A 189 3.67 18.48 -21.19
N MET A 190 3.46 19.74 -20.84
CA MET A 190 3.26 20.83 -21.81
C MET A 190 4.59 21.25 -22.47
N SER A 191 5.67 21.07 -21.74
CA SER A 191 7.05 21.32 -22.18
C SER A 191 7.97 20.42 -21.37
N PRO A 192 9.28 20.35 -21.66
CA PRO A 192 10.24 19.62 -20.85
C PRO A 192 10.26 20.04 -19.37
N THR A 193 9.67 21.17 -19.05
CA THR A 193 9.75 21.78 -17.72
C THR A 193 8.40 22.03 -17.06
N ILE A 194 7.28 21.97 -17.79
CA ILE A 194 5.94 22.27 -17.25
C ILE A 194 5.05 21.05 -17.38
N THR A 195 4.47 20.63 -16.24
CA THR A 195 3.47 19.56 -16.18
C THR A 195 2.14 20.14 -15.75
N LEU A 196 1.10 19.83 -16.49
CA LEU A 196 -0.30 20.04 -16.08
C LEU A 196 -0.84 18.75 -15.45
N THR A 197 -1.68 18.91 -14.45
CA THR A 197 -2.39 17.80 -13.80
C THR A 197 -3.87 18.13 -13.69
N GLY A 198 -4.69 17.09 -13.71
CA GLY A 198 -6.13 17.20 -13.46
C GLY A 198 -6.64 15.96 -12.73
N SER A 199 -7.58 16.14 -11.84
CA SER A 199 -8.26 15.02 -11.20
C SER A 199 -9.72 15.36 -10.89
N TYR A 200 -10.54 14.32 -10.84
CA TYR A 200 -11.94 14.37 -10.45
C TYR A 200 -12.24 13.19 -9.52
N ASN A 201 -12.97 13.45 -8.45
CA ASN A 201 -13.47 12.45 -7.53
C ASN A 201 -14.98 12.65 -7.34
N LYS A 202 -15.75 11.63 -7.67
CA LYS A 202 -17.22 11.67 -7.63
C LYS A 202 -17.77 11.81 -6.21
N ASP A 203 -17.21 11.07 -5.24
CA ASP A 203 -17.70 11.08 -3.85
C ASP A 203 -17.62 12.46 -3.21
N SER A 204 -16.54 13.16 -3.46
CA SER A 204 -16.33 14.52 -2.95
C SER A 204 -16.85 15.60 -3.90
N ALA A 205 -17.29 15.22 -5.11
CA ALA A 205 -17.63 16.14 -6.21
C ALA A 205 -16.49 17.15 -6.50
N LEU A 206 -15.25 16.73 -6.23
CA LEU A 206 -14.08 17.61 -6.29
C LEU A 206 -13.35 17.45 -7.63
N THR A 207 -13.18 18.55 -8.32
CA THR A 207 -12.24 18.68 -9.44
C THR A 207 -11.03 19.48 -8.99
N THR A 208 -9.84 19.00 -9.29
CA THR A 208 -8.59 19.71 -9.06
C THR A 208 -7.83 19.86 -10.36
N ILE A 209 -7.33 21.04 -10.61
CA ILE A 209 -6.43 21.35 -11.74
C ILE A 209 -5.14 21.90 -11.16
N GLY A 210 -4.00 21.46 -11.67
CA GLY A 210 -2.69 21.90 -11.21
C GLY A 210 -1.73 22.12 -12.36
N ALA A 211 -0.73 22.94 -12.09
CA ALA A 211 0.43 23.11 -12.93
C ALA A 211 1.68 23.15 -12.06
N SER A 212 2.76 22.52 -12.52
CA SER A 212 4.06 22.58 -11.84
C SER A 212 5.20 22.74 -12.83
N GLY A 213 6.25 23.40 -12.38
CA GLY A 213 7.47 23.60 -13.17
C GLY A 213 8.64 24.02 -12.30
N PRO A 214 9.87 24.04 -12.84
CA PRO A 214 11.04 24.43 -12.09
C PRO A 214 11.03 25.93 -11.77
N LEU A 215 11.52 26.26 -10.58
CA LEU A 215 11.85 27.61 -10.14
C LEU A 215 13.36 27.73 -9.98
N GLY A 216 14.04 28.03 -11.08
CA GLY A 216 15.50 27.97 -11.12
C GLY A 216 16.06 26.54 -11.05
N SER A 217 17.32 26.40 -10.62
CA SER A 217 18.02 25.09 -10.56
C SER A 217 17.72 24.29 -9.29
N ALA A 218 17.20 24.90 -8.25
CA ALA A 218 17.04 24.28 -6.93
C ALA A 218 15.60 24.34 -6.40
N GLY A 219 14.64 24.79 -7.18
CA GLY A 219 13.27 24.95 -6.72
C GLY A 219 12.23 24.41 -7.68
N THR A 220 11.02 24.20 -7.16
CA THR A 220 9.81 23.86 -7.92
C THR A 220 8.70 24.80 -7.53
N LEU A 221 7.99 25.34 -8.51
CA LEU A 221 6.76 26.11 -8.33
C LEU A 221 5.59 25.25 -8.74
N SER A 222 4.56 25.18 -7.90
CA SER A 222 3.30 24.53 -8.22
C SER A 222 2.11 25.42 -7.89
N ALA A 223 1.09 25.37 -8.73
CA ALA A 223 -0.18 26.02 -8.51
C ALA A 223 -1.29 24.99 -8.63
N THR A 224 -2.29 25.06 -7.75
CA THR A 224 -3.47 24.20 -7.77
C THR A 224 -4.74 25.03 -7.57
N MET A 225 -5.81 24.59 -8.19
CA MET A 225 -7.15 25.16 -8.03
C MET A 225 -8.18 24.03 -7.98
N THR A 226 -9.16 24.18 -7.11
CA THR A 226 -10.24 23.22 -6.93
C THR A 226 -11.60 23.79 -7.34
N SER A 227 -12.54 22.92 -7.68
CA SER A 227 -13.92 23.30 -7.98
C SER A 227 -14.66 23.96 -6.81
N THR A 228 -14.16 23.80 -5.59
CA THR A 228 -14.69 24.47 -4.38
C THR A 228 -14.17 25.90 -4.21
N GLY A 229 -13.36 26.40 -5.15
CA GLY A 229 -12.80 27.75 -5.12
C GLY A 229 -11.50 27.89 -4.33
N SER A 230 -10.98 26.80 -3.74
CA SER A 230 -9.68 26.85 -3.07
C SER A 230 -8.56 26.91 -4.11
N SER A 231 -7.56 27.76 -3.85
CA SER A 231 -6.35 27.84 -4.67
C SER A 231 -5.11 27.85 -3.80
N ALA A 232 -4.02 27.26 -4.26
CA ALA A 232 -2.74 27.25 -3.58
C ALA A 232 -1.61 27.50 -4.57
N LEU A 233 -0.62 28.28 -4.14
CA LEU A 233 0.64 28.47 -4.81
C LEU A 233 1.77 28.05 -3.87
N THR A 234 2.58 27.10 -4.27
CA THR A 234 3.62 26.53 -3.42
C THR A 234 4.97 26.62 -4.14
N ALA A 235 5.97 27.15 -3.46
CA ALA A 235 7.37 27.11 -3.89
C ALA A 235 8.17 26.22 -2.94
N SER A 236 8.86 25.23 -3.48
CA SER A 236 9.71 24.29 -2.72
C SER A 236 11.16 24.43 -3.17
N PHE A 237 12.09 24.51 -2.23
CA PHE A 237 13.51 24.62 -2.49
C PHE A 237 14.26 23.47 -1.82
N LYS A 238 15.30 22.95 -2.51
CA LYS A 238 16.28 22.03 -1.93
C LYS A 238 17.55 22.80 -1.61
N PHE A 239 18.00 22.72 -0.39
CA PHE A 239 19.25 23.31 0.09
C PHE A 239 20.31 22.24 0.30
#